data_4112dca952174650081c298108f20fad
#
_entry.id   4112dca952174650081c298108f20fad
#
_cell.length_a   1.000
_cell.length_b   1.000
_cell.length_c   1.000
_cell.angle_alpha   90.00
_cell.angle_beta   90.00
_cell.angle_gamma   90.00
#
_symmetry.space_group_name_H-M   'P 1'
#
loop_
_entity.id
_entity.type
_entity.pdbx_description
1 polymer ?
#
loop_
_entity_poly.entity_id
_entity_poly.type
_entity_poly.pdbx_seq_one_letter_code
_entity_poly.pdbx_strand_id
1 'polypeptide(L)'
;NHFAVNNFTAIDKSVDTCTNNFATFNRAQKDNLTLSDGNLVGENSSSSDWNRASGTIGVTSGKWYAEFKMTTMEAANVGVIEINRASLSTTLQPRNDISCYAYKDNGQKGNNNSDSSYGDSYTDGDIIGVALDLDNHKLYFSKNGTFQNSGDPTTGSTGTGSAYNLDSTYTYTFIAAVYDSSGNGKIEGNFGGTQSFTVSSGNADGNGHGNFEYAVPSGYFALCTKNLGEQGG
;
A
#
# COMPACT_ATOMS: atom_id res chain seq x y z
N ASN A 1 -18.13 0.78 -37.22
CA ASN A 1 -18.82 1.17 -35.96
C ASN A 1 -17.83 1.88 -35.08
N HIS A 2 -17.93 3.22 -35.03
CA HIS A 2 -17.20 3.99 -34.04
C HIS A 2 -18.09 4.12 -32.81
N PHE A 3 -17.65 3.56 -31.69
CA PHE A 3 -18.28 3.89 -30.41
C PHE A 3 -17.89 5.33 -30.05
N ALA A 4 -18.89 6.19 -29.86
CA ALA A 4 -18.65 7.51 -29.34
C ALA A 4 -18.17 7.38 -27.89
N VAL A 5 -16.99 7.89 -27.62
CA VAL A 5 -16.42 7.94 -26.26
C VAL A 5 -17.06 9.13 -25.55
N ASN A 6 -18.08 8.88 -24.75
CA ASN A 6 -18.72 9.90 -23.92
C ASN A 6 -18.26 9.74 -22.47
N ASN A 7 -17.79 10.83 -21.88
CA ASN A 7 -17.43 10.94 -20.46
C ASN A 7 -16.22 10.12 -19.99
N PHE A 8 -15.29 9.72 -20.87
CA PHE A 8 -14.02 9.15 -20.43
C PHE A 8 -13.08 10.26 -19.93
N THR A 9 -12.65 10.13 -18.71
CA THR A 9 -11.64 10.99 -18.09
C THR A 9 -10.31 10.25 -17.99
N ALA A 10 -9.26 10.93 -17.53
CA ALA A 10 -7.95 10.28 -17.33
C ALA A 10 -8.02 9.12 -16.29
N ILE A 11 -8.94 9.21 -15.33
CA ILE A 11 -9.16 8.20 -14.30
C ILE A 11 -9.81 6.90 -14.86
N ASP A 12 -10.47 6.99 -16.01
CA ASP A 12 -11.10 5.84 -16.66
C ASP A 12 -10.10 5.03 -17.51
N LYS A 13 -8.84 5.49 -17.59
CA LYS A 13 -7.78 4.77 -18.30
C LYS A 13 -7.12 3.77 -17.40
N SER A 14 -7.22 2.49 -17.72
CA SER A 14 -6.44 1.44 -17.09
C SER A 14 -5.16 1.18 -17.88
N VAL A 15 -4.05 1.03 -17.17
CA VAL A 15 -2.78 0.51 -17.71
C VAL A 15 -2.71 -1.00 -17.61
N ASP A 16 -3.72 -1.64 -17.00
CA ASP A 16 -3.89 -3.08 -17.04
C ASP A 16 -4.14 -3.58 -18.46
N THR A 17 -3.46 -4.65 -18.79
CA THR A 17 -3.62 -5.35 -20.07
C THR A 17 -3.82 -6.83 -19.80
N CYS A 18 -4.23 -7.60 -20.80
CA CYS A 18 -4.33 -9.06 -20.68
C CYS A 18 -2.98 -9.73 -20.34
N THR A 19 -1.86 -9.02 -20.51
CA THR A 19 -0.50 -9.50 -20.25
C THR A 19 0.19 -8.83 -19.06
N ASN A 20 -0.43 -7.82 -18.47
CA ASN A 20 0.10 -7.14 -17.28
C ASN A 20 -1.04 -6.61 -16.41
N ASN A 21 -1.24 -7.23 -15.25
CA ASN A 21 -2.25 -6.85 -14.28
C ASN A 21 -1.56 -6.40 -12.99
N PHE A 22 -1.99 -5.28 -12.46
CA PHE A 22 -1.49 -4.72 -11.20
C PHE A 22 -2.31 -5.23 -10.01
N ALA A 23 -1.69 -5.21 -8.83
CA ALA A 23 -2.42 -5.47 -7.58
C ALA A 23 -3.51 -4.42 -7.36
N THR A 24 -4.54 -4.81 -6.63
CA THR A 24 -5.63 -3.94 -6.15
C THR A 24 -5.98 -4.35 -4.71
N PHE A 25 -6.88 -3.64 -4.05
CA PHE A 25 -7.46 -4.15 -2.82
C PHE A 25 -8.28 -5.42 -3.06
N ASN A 26 -8.16 -6.37 -2.16
CA ASN A 26 -8.80 -7.68 -2.25
C ASN A 26 -10.19 -7.67 -1.61
N ARG A 27 -11.24 -7.83 -2.41
CA ARG A 27 -12.63 -7.89 -1.92
C ARG A 27 -12.89 -9.06 -0.96
N ALA A 28 -12.13 -10.13 -1.06
CA ALA A 28 -12.26 -11.29 -0.18
C ALA A 28 -11.50 -11.12 1.15
N GLN A 29 -10.62 -10.13 1.23
CA GLN A 29 -9.76 -9.87 2.41
C GLN A 29 -9.87 -8.40 2.84
N LYS A 30 -11.09 -7.95 3.04
CA LYS A 30 -11.41 -6.62 3.56
C LYS A 30 -12.39 -6.74 4.73
N ASP A 31 -12.30 -5.79 5.64
CA ASP A 31 -13.22 -5.64 6.76
C ASP A 31 -13.79 -4.22 6.73
N ASN A 32 -15.11 -4.11 6.81
CA ASN A 32 -15.84 -2.84 6.97
C ASN A 32 -15.48 -1.74 5.93
N LEU A 33 -14.95 -2.09 4.76
CA LEU A 33 -14.72 -1.17 3.64
C LEU A 33 -15.67 -1.48 2.48
N THR A 34 -16.24 -0.44 1.91
CA THR A 34 -16.85 -0.50 0.58
C THR A 34 -15.75 -0.19 -0.45
N LEU A 35 -15.50 -1.10 -1.39
CA LEU A 35 -14.50 -0.92 -2.43
C LEU A 35 -15.15 -0.44 -3.72
N SER A 36 -14.55 0.58 -4.34
CA SER A 36 -14.93 1.18 -5.63
C SER A 36 -13.71 1.42 -6.52
N ASP A 37 -13.91 2.01 -7.69
CA ASP A 37 -12.88 2.40 -8.66
C ASP A 37 -11.85 1.28 -8.93
N GLY A 38 -12.34 0.15 -9.41
CA GLY A 38 -11.48 -1.00 -9.70
C GLY A 38 -10.89 -1.65 -8.44
N ASN A 39 -11.52 -1.49 -7.27
CA ASN A 39 -11.02 -1.89 -5.96
C ASN A 39 -9.75 -1.14 -5.53
N LEU A 40 -9.62 0.12 -5.90
CA LEU A 40 -8.49 0.97 -5.51
C LEU A 40 -8.90 2.02 -4.47
N VAL A 41 -10.20 2.25 -4.31
CA VAL A 41 -10.76 3.15 -3.30
C VAL A 41 -11.47 2.32 -2.26
N GLY A 42 -11.17 2.56 -0.97
CA GLY A 42 -11.85 1.98 0.18
C GLY A 42 -12.51 3.07 1.02
N GLU A 43 -13.83 3.00 1.16
CA GLU A 43 -14.61 3.90 1.99
C GLU A 43 -15.16 3.20 3.23
N ASN A 44 -15.13 3.89 4.34
CA ASN A 44 -15.61 3.41 5.63
C ASN A 44 -17.04 2.92 5.54
N SER A 45 -17.33 1.73 6.04
CA SER A 45 -18.70 1.22 6.17
C SER A 45 -19.10 0.93 7.63
N SER A 46 -18.22 1.23 8.58
CA SER A 46 -18.45 1.13 10.01
C SER A 46 -17.76 2.28 10.73
N SER A 47 -18.50 3.04 11.51
CA SER A 47 -17.98 4.15 12.34
C SER A 47 -17.42 3.71 13.69
N SER A 48 -17.60 2.44 14.07
CA SER A 48 -17.20 1.91 15.39
C SER A 48 -15.94 1.05 15.34
N ASP A 49 -15.48 0.66 14.14
CA ASP A 49 -14.42 -0.31 13.96
C ASP A 49 -13.37 0.16 12.97
N TRP A 50 -12.22 -0.49 12.96
CA TRP A 50 -11.23 -0.34 11.92
C TRP A 50 -11.74 -0.90 10.59
N ASN A 51 -11.54 -0.15 9.54
CA ASN A 51 -11.93 -0.46 8.18
C ASN A 51 -10.64 -0.69 7.37
N ARG A 52 -10.47 -1.86 6.79
CA ARG A 52 -9.20 -2.26 6.16
C ARG A 52 -9.38 -3.10 4.91
N ALA A 53 -8.36 -3.07 4.05
CA ALA A 53 -8.22 -4.01 2.95
C ALA A 53 -6.74 -4.34 2.70
N SER A 54 -6.46 -5.60 2.38
CA SER A 54 -5.17 -6.06 1.91
C SER A 54 -5.12 -6.10 0.37
N GLY A 55 -3.91 -6.23 -0.18
CA GLY A 55 -3.71 -6.38 -1.62
C GLY A 55 -4.08 -7.76 -2.14
N THR A 56 -4.30 -7.85 -3.46
CA THR A 56 -4.66 -9.11 -4.15
C THR A 56 -3.48 -10.02 -4.41
N ILE A 57 -2.24 -9.52 -4.37
CA ILE A 57 -1.03 -10.27 -4.70
C ILE A 57 -0.16 -10.40 -3.46
N GLY A 58 0.25 -11.63 -3.15
CA GLY A 58 1.24 -11.93 -2.11
C GLY A 58 2.58 -12.29 -2.73
N VAL A 59 3.67 -11.89 -2.05
CA VAL A 59 5.05 -12.07 -2.50
C VAL A 59 5.94 -12.62 -1.38
N THR A 60 6.97 -13.41 -1.77
CA THR A 60 7.95 -14.01 -0.84
C THR A 60 9.38 -13.53 -1.12
N SER A 61 9.61 -12.86 -2.24
CA SER A 61 10.92 -12.36 -2.68
C SER A 61 10.75 -11.09 -3.51
N GLY A 62 11.85 -10.43 -3.87
CA GLY A 62 11.87 -9.21 -4.68
C GLY A 62 11.63 -7.95 -3.85
N LYS A 63 11.60 -6.81 -4.56
CA LYS A 63 11.45 -5.49 -3.95
C LYS A 63 10.27 -4.77 -4.60
N TRP A 64 9.30 -4.40 -3.77
CA TRP A 64 8.00 -3.92 -4.23
C TRP A 64 7.66 -2.56 -3.66
N TYR A 65 6.91 -1.77 -4.44
CA TYR A 65 6.49 -0.43 -4.05
C TYR A 65 5.00 -0.21 -4.30
N ALA A 66 4.35 0.48 -3.37
CA ALA A 66 2.97 0.96 -3.51
C ALA A 66 2.80 2.28 -2.75
N GLU A 67 1.76 3.04 -3.12
CA GLU A 67 1.39 4.29 -2.47
C GLU A 67 -0.04 4.22 -1.96
N PHE A 68 -0.29 4.85 -0.81
CA PHE A 68 -1.61 4.95 -0.21
C PHE A 68 -1.89 6.40 0.20
N LYS A 69 -2.94 6.98 -0.37
CA LYS A 69 -3.39 8.31 0.00
C LYS A 69 -4.44 8.22 1.08
N MET A 70 -4.23 8.94 2.16
CA MET A 70 -5.22 9.15 3.20
C MET A 70 -6.09 10.33 2.79
N THR A 71 -7.35 10.07 2.45
CA THR A 71 -8.24 11.14 1.95
C THR A 71 -9.10 11.70 3.06
N THR A 72 -9.57 10.85 3.97
CA THR A 72 -10.29 11.26 5.19
C THR A 72 -10.00 10.24 6.28
N MET A 73 -9.60 10.68 7.48
CA MET A 73 -9.31 9.78 8.59
C MET A 73 -9.32 10.51 9.95
N GLU A 74 -9.65 9.80 11.02
CA GLU A 74 -9.27 10.12 12.39
C GLU A 74 -8.00 9.36 12.79
N ALA A 75 -7.84 8.13 12.29
CA ALA A 75 -6.63 7.33 12.46
C ALA A 75 -6.41 6.40 11.27
N ALA A 76 -5.15 6.07 10.97
CA ALA A 76 -4.81 5.18 9.87
C ALA A 76 -3.57 4.31 10.17
N ASN A 77 -3.51 3.17 9.48
CA ASN A 77 -2.36 2.29 9.44
C ASN A 77 -2.10 1.87 8.01
N VAL A 78 -0.87 1.99 7.54
CA VAL A 78 -0.43 1.54 6.23
C VAL A 78 0.78 0.62 6.39
N GLY A 79 0.83 -0.48 5.66
CA GLY A 79 1.96 -1.40 5.79
C GLY A 79 1.85 -2.67 4.97
N VAL A 80 2.36 -3.75 5.56
CA VAL A 80 2.31 -5.11 4.98
C VAL A 80 1.81 -6.11 6.01
N ILE A 81 1.20 -7.19 5.53
CA ILE A 81 0.69 -8.28 6.37
C ILE A 81 0.92 -9.61 5.67
N GLU A 82 1.05 -10.69 6.44
CA GLU A 82 1.03 -12.05 5.90
C GLU A 82 -0.34 -12.33 5.26
N ILE A 83 -0.33 -12.79 4.00
CA ILE A 83 -1.53 -12.83 3.16
C ILE A 83 -2.65 -13.72 3.72
N ASN A 84 -2.30 -14.85 4.36
CA ASN A 84 -3.30 -15.75 4.92
C ASN A 84 -3.93 -15.20 6.22
N ARG A 85 -3.31 -14.18 6.83
CA ARG A 85 -3.79 -13.50 8.03
C ARG A 85 -4.55 -12.21 7.74
N ALA A 86 -4.55 -11.77 6.50
CA ALA A 86 -5.22 -10.54 6.09
C ALA A 86 -6.75 -10.56 6.29
N SER A 87 -7.35 -11.74 6.46
CA SER A 87 -8.79 -11.94 6.71
C SER A 87 -9.17 -12.18 8.17
N LEU A 88 -8.20 -12.13 9.11
CA LEU A 88 -8.45 -12.49 10.50
C LEU A 88 -8.82 -11.28 11.36
N SER A 89 -10.04 -11.30 11.90
CA SER A 89 -10.61 -10.38 12.89
C SER A 89 -11.00 -8.99 12.38
N THR A 90 -12.28 -8.71 12.46
CA THR A 90 -12.94 -7.50 11.95
C THR A 90 -12.78 -6.27 12.85
N THR A 91 -12.34 -6.41 14.10
CA THR A 91 -12.36 -5.34 15.11
C THR A 91 -10.99 -4.81 15.51
N LEU A 92 -9.90 -5.46 15.07
CA LEU A 92 -8.56 -5.11 15.51
C LEU A 92 -7.85 -4.20 14.53
N GLN A 93 -7.12 -3.21 15.06
CA GLN A 93 -6.12 -2.50 14.26
C GLN A 93 -5.19 -3.51 13.60
N PRO A 94 -4.85 -3.36 12.31
CA PRO A 94 -3.91 -4.27 11.64
C PRO A 94 -2.61 -4.49 12.43
N ARG A 95 -2.05 -3.42 13.01
CA ARG A 95 -0.82 -3.45 13.80
C ARG A 95 -0.87 -4.34 15.07
N ASN A 96 -2.07 -4.79 15.47
CA ASN A 96 -2.22 -5.71 16.61
C ASN A 96 -1.86 -7.14 16.24
N ASP A 97 -1.86 -7.50 14.96
CA ASP A 97 -1.43 -8.81 14.49
C ASP A 97 0.12 -8.88 14.43
N ILE A 98 0.67 -10.00 14.88
CA ILE A 98 2.12 -10.25 14.88
C ILE A 98 2.71 -10.26 13.46
N SER A 99 1.90 -10.62 12.47
CA SER A 99 2.31 -10.69 11.06
C SER A 99 2.07 -9.39 10.29
N CYS A 100 1.53 -8.35 10.94
CA CYS A 100 1.32 -7.05 10.35
C CYS A 100 2.36 -6.05 10.84
N TYR A 101 3.01 -5.37 9.91
CA TYR A 101 4.02 -4.35 10.14
C TYR A 101 3.53 -3.03 9.56
N ALA A 102 3.17 -2.09 10.43
CA ALA A 102 2.45 -0.89 10.04
C ALA A 102 3.15 0.42 10.42
N TYR A 103 2.95 1.45 9.62
CA TYR A 103 3.19 2.85 9.93
C TYR A 103 1.86 3.52 10.26
N LYS A 104 1.81 4.23 11.37
CA LYS A 104 0.61 4.84 11.94
C LYS A 104 0.58 6.35 11.68
N ASP A 105 -0.62 6.90 11.59
CA ASP A 105 -0.86 8.33 11.40
C ASP A 105 -0.15 9.23 12.42
N ASN A 106 0.08 8.75 13.63
CA ASN A 106 0.76 9.51 14.69
C ASN A 106 2.30 9.47 14.63
N GLY A 107 2.88 8.96 13.55
CA GLY A 107 4.34 8.88 13.36
C GLY A 107 5.01 7.66 13.99
N GLN A 108 4.24 6.78 14.62
CA GLN A 108 4.77 5.54 15.19
C GLN A 108 4.73 4.40 14.16
N LYS A 109 5.58 3.41 14.36
CA LYS A 109 5.45 2.08 13.76
C LYS A 109 4.85 1.11 14.76
N GLY A 110 4.01 0.19 14.32
CA GLY A 110 3.29 -0.75 15.19
C GLY A 110 3.26 -2.17 14.64
N ASN A 111 3.56 -3.15 15.51
CA ASN A 111 3.47 -4.58 15.26
C ASN A 111 3.18 -5.31 16.57
N ASN A 112 2.33 -6.34 16.55
CA ASN A 112 2.04 -7.20 17.70
C ASN A 112 1.69 -6.41 18.97
N ASN A 113 0.78 -5.42 18.88
CA ASN A 113 0.38 -4.52 19.95
C ASN A 113 1.51 -3.65 20.56
N SER A 114 2.65 -3.58 19.90
CA SER A 114 3.78 -2.76 20.36
C SER A 114 4.02 -1.62 19.39
N ASP A 115 4.11 -0.41 19.91
CA ASP A 115 4.37 0.80 19.16
C ASP A 115 5.71 1.42 19.51
N SER A 116 6.38 2.04 18.54
CA SER A 116 7.60 2.82 18.76
C SER A 116 7.69 3.98 17.77
N SER A 117 8.39 5.06 18.14
CA SER A 117 8.61 6.20 17.24
C SER A 117 9.35 5.78 15.97
N TYR A 118 8.95 6.36 14.84
CA TYR A 118 9.59 6.05 13.56
C TYR A 118 9.75 7.27 12.66
N GLY A 119 8.70 8.01 12.39
CA GLY A 119 8.71 9.13 11.46
C GLY A 119 7.75 10.24 11.85
N ASP A 120 7.41 11.08 10.89
CA ASP A 120 6.48 12.18 11.06
C ASP A 120 5.02 11.69 11.10
N SER A 121 4.16 12.37 11.82
CA SER A 121 2.71 12.13 11.71
C SER A 121 2.19 12.48 10.32
N TYR A 122 1.13 11.80 9.90
CA TYR A 122 0.45 12.10 8.63
C TYR A 122 -1.07 12.28 8.84
N THR A 123 -1.71 12.95 7.91
CA THR A 123 -3.11 13.35 7.97
C THR A 123 -3.77 13.31 6.60
N ASP A 124 -5.00 13.79 6.52
CA ASP A 124 -5.78 13.90 5.28
C ASP A 124 -4.98 14.58 4.16
N GLY A 125 -4.98 13.98 2.99
CA GLY A 125 -4.26 14.42 1.81
C GLY A 125 -2.83 13.89 1.68
N ASP A 126 -2.21 13.39 2.76
CA ASP A 126 -0.87 12.82 2.70
C ASP A 126 -0.85 11.48 1.95
N ILE A 127 0.23 11.25 1.22
CA ILE A 127 0.50 10.01 0.49
C ILE A 127 1.65 9.28 1.18
N ILE A 128 1.38 8.04 1.58
CA ILE A 128 2.35 7.15 2.23
C ILE A 128 2.85 6.13 1.21
N GLY A 129 4.13 6.20 0.89
CA GLY A 129 4.81 5.17 0.10
C GLY A 129 5.30 4.04 0.99
N VAL A 130 5.13 2.81 0.51
CA VAL A 130 5.58 1.58 1.17
C VAL A 130 6.58 0.88 0.27
N ALA A 131 7.84 0.78 0.72
CA ALA A 131 8.89 0.06 0.01
C ALA A 131 9.23 -1.23 0.78
N LEU A 132 8.86 -2.36 0.18
CA LEU A 132 8.98 -3.72 0.72
C LEU A 132 10.17 -4.42 0.07
N ASP A 133 11.23 -4.67 0.81
CA ASP A 133 12.44 -5.39 0.38
C ASP A 133 12.46 -6.79 1.00
N LEU A 134 12.00 -7.79 0.27
CA LEU A 134 11.99 -9.18 0.74
C LEU A 134 13.32 -9.88 0.51
N ASP A 135 14.18 -9.37 -0.36
CA ASP A 135 15.53 -9.92 -0.58
C ASP A 135 16.43 -9.68 0.64
N ASN A 136 16.18 -8.58 1.37
CA ASN A 136 16.90 -8.22 2.59
C ASN A 136 16.00 -8.18 3.83
N HIS A 137 14.71 -8.53 3.70
CA HIS A 137 13.70 -8.53 4.77
C HIS A 137 13.57 -7.17 5.48
N LYS A 138 13.49 -6.09 4.69
CA LYS A 138 13.36 -4.72 5.20
C LYS A 138 12.06 -4.07 4.73
N LEU A 139 11.53 -3.19 5.56
CA LEU A 139 10.35 -2.39 5.23
C LEU A 139 10.64 -0.92 5.51
N TYR A 140 10.28 -0.07 4.56
CA TYR A 140 10.44 1.37 4.66
C TYR A 140 9.13 2.08 4.35
N PHE A 141 8.96 3.26 4.95
CA PHE A 141 7.83 4.13 4.64
C PHE A 141 8.33 5.52 4.25
N SER A 142 7.66 6.11 3.28
CA SER A 142 7.82 7.53 2.96
C SER A 142 6.51 8.28 3.21
N LYS A 143 6.64 9.55 3.56
CA LYS A 143 5.54 10.51 3.59
C LYS A 143 5.79 11.55 2.51
N ASN A 144 4.86 11.69 1.58
CA ASN A 144 4.95 12.65 0.48
C ASN A 144 6.31 12.58 -0.24
N GLY A 145 6.76 11.35 -0.54
CA GLY A 145 8.02 11.06 -1.24
C GLY A 145 9.29 11.10 -0.37
N THR A 146 9.22 11.56 0.89
CA THR A 146 10.38 11.61 1.80
C THR A 146 10.39 10.36 2.69
N PHE A 147 11.41 9.52 2.56
CA PHE A 147 11.57 8.34 3.41
C PHE A 147 11.80 8.75 4.87
N GLN A 148 11.06 8.12 5.76
CA GLN A 148 11.05 8.42 7.17
C GLN A 148 12.27 7.82 7.88
N ASN A 149 12.62 8.36 9.06
CA ASN A 149 13.77 7.92 9.85
C ASN A 149 15.09 7.95 9.06
N SER A 150 15.26 8.92 8.15
CA SER A 150 16.41 8.99 7.22
C SER A 150 16.60 7.68 6.43
N GLY A 151 15.51 7.01 6.08
CA GLY A 151 15.50 5.72 5.41
C GLY A 151 16.08 5.79 4.01
N ASP A 152 16.94 4.83 3.69
CA ASP A 152 17.47 4.61 2.35
C ASP A 152 17.17 3.15 1.92
N PRO A 153 16.11 2.93 1.11
CA PRO A 153 15.73 1.60 0.66
C PRO A 153 16.79 0.92 -0.21
N THR A 154 17.78 1.66 -0.71
CA THR A 154 18.82 1.11 -1.59
C THR A 154 20.00 0.48 -0.86
N THR A 155 20.03 0.56 0.48
CA THR A 155 21.16 0.09 1.31
C THR A 155 21.18 -1.43 1.56
N GLY A 156 20.27 -2.18 0.96
CA GLY A 156 20.22 -3.64 1.04
C GLY A 156 20.14 -4.16 2.49
N SER A 157 20.97 -5.13 2.83
CA SER A 157 20.98 -5.76 4.15
C SER A 157 21.35 -4.81 5.29
N THR A 158 22.05 -3.68 5.03
CA THR A 158 22.34 -2.65 6.02
C THR A 158 21.03 -2.06 6.58
N GLY A 159 20.02 -1.85 5.73
CA GLY A 159 18.70 -1.44 6.14
C GLY A 159 18.66 -0.06 6.81
N THR A 160 19.42 0.92 6.28
CA THR A 160 19.50 2.28 6.85
C THR A 160 18.11 2.87 7.01
N GLY A 161 17.72 3.23 8.23
CA GLY A 161 16.45 3.85 8.56
C GLY A 161 15.22 2.97 8.29
N SER A 162 15.36 1.66 8.06
CA SER A 162 14.23 0.76 7.87
C SER A 162 13.31 0.76 9.10
N ALA A 163 12.02 0.64 8.87
CA ALA A 163 11.03 0.51 9.95
C ALA A 163 11.16 -0.84 10.65
N TYR A 164 11.34 -1.91 9.87
CA TYR A 164 11.30 -3.28 10.39
C TYR A 164 12.31 -4.19 9.71
N ASN A 165 12.72 -5.21 10.48
CA ASN A 165 13.20 -6.48 9.95
C ASN A 165 12.00 -7.42 9.89
N LEU A 166 11.68 -7.91 8.70
CA LEU A 166 10.52 -8.76 8.45
C LEU A 166 10.82 -10.23 8.73
N ASP A 167 9.81 -10.99 9.09
CA ASP A 167 9.90 -12.45 9.19
C ASP A 167 10.02 -13.05 7.78
N SER A 168 11.07 -13.81 7.52
CA SER A 168 11.36 -14.41 6.22
C SER A 168 10.46 -15.60 5.85
N THR A 169 9.60 -16.04 6.76
CA THR A 169 8.72 -17.19 6.54
C THR A 169 7.35 -16.81 5.99
N TYR A 170 7.02 -15.51 5.97
CA TYR A 170 5.72 -15.02 5.56
C TYR A 170 5.66 -14.68 4.06
N THR A 171 4.48 -14.87 3.49
CA THR A 171 4.10 -14.31 2.19
C THR A 171 3.40 -12.98 2.45
N TYR A 172 4.00 -11.88 2.05
CA TYR A 172 3.49 -10.55 2.35
C TYR A 172 2.60 -9.99 1.24
N THR A 173 1.59 -9.24 1.66
CA THR A 173 0.84 -8.33 0.80
C THR A 173 0.75 -6.95 1.46
N PHE A 174 0.49 -5.91 0.67
CA PHE A 174 0.23 -4.58 1.21
C PHE A 174 -1.11 -4.54 1.94
N ILE A 175 -1.20 -3.68 2.96
CA ILE A 175 -2.44 -3.43 3.70
C ILE A 175 -2.59 -1.95 4.02
N ALA A 176 -3.81 -1.44 3.94
CA ALA A 176 -4.18 -0.14 4.44
C ALA A 176 -5.46 -0.22 5.28
N ALA A 177 -5.52 0.58 6.32
CA ALA A 177 -6.66 0.63 7.23
C ALA A 177 -6.94 2.07 7.67
N VAL A 178 -8.20 2.38 7.85
CA VAL A 178 -8.69 3.68 8.32
C VAL A 178 -9.72 3.48 9.44
N TYR A 179 -9.69 4.38 10.40
CA TYR A 179 -10.75 4.58 11.38
C TYR A 179 -11.26 6.02 11.27
N ASP A 180 -12.56 6.16 11.28
CA ASP A 180 -13.23 7.45 11.30
C ASP A 180 -14.61 7.27 11.95
N SER A 181 -14.82 7.90 13.09
CA SER A 181 -16.07 7.78 13.89
C SER A 181 -17.27 8.42 13.21
N SER A 182 -17.06 9.31 12.24
CA SER A 182 -18.13 9.90 11.45
C SER A 182 -18.60 8.99 10.30
N GLY A 183 -17.87 7.90 10.02
CA GLY A 183 -18.20 6.98 8.93
C GLY A 183 -17.77 7.48 7.54
N ASN A 184 -16.89 8.47 7.45
CA ASN A 184 -16.44 9.08 6.19
C ASN A 184 -14.98 8.74 5.83
N GLY A 185 -14.33 7.85 6.59
CA GLY A 185 -12.93 7.47 6.37
C GLY A 185 -12.71 6.91 4.96
N LYS A 186 -11.65 7.38 4.28
CA LYS A 186 -11.37 7.02 2.90
C LYS A 186 -9.87 6.84 2.67
N ILE A 187 -9.53 5.72 2.05
CA ILE A 187 -8.18 5.39 1.58
C ILE A 187 -8.19 5.13 0.07
N GLU A 188 -7.14 5.54 -0.60
CA GLU A 188 -6.95 5.35 -2.04
C GLU A 188 -5.60 4.68 -2.27
N GLY A 189 -5.60 3.47 -2.88
CA GLY A 189 -4.39 2.69 -3.14
C GLY A 189 -3.89 2.89 -4.56
N ASN A 190 -2.60 3.11 -4.73
CA ASN A 190 -1.90 3.11 -5.99
C ASN A 190 -0.83 2.01 -6.00
N PHE A 191 -1.10 0.93 -6.72
CA PHE A 191 -0.17 -0.18 -6.90
C PHE A 191 0.60 -0.07 -8.22
N GLY A 192 0.50 1.10 -8.89
CA GLY A 192 1.13 1.39 -10.16
C GLY A 192 0.21 1.25 -11.38
N GLY A 193 -0.97 0.63 -11.22
CA GLY A 193 -1.96 0.42 -12.28
C GLY A 193 -2.83 1.63 -12.55
N THR A 194 -4.14 1.40 -12.61
CA THR A 194 -5.14 2.46 -12.69
C THR A 194 -5.04 3.36 -11.47
N GLN A 195 -5.23 4.65 -11.67
CA GLN A 195 -5.12 5.65 -10.60
C GLN A 195 -6.43 5.76 -9.84
N SER A 196 -6.37 5.76 -8.51
CA SER A 196 -7.49 6.09 -7.63
C SER A 196 -7.51 7.56 -7.22
N PHE A 197 -6.36 8.25 -7.29
CA PHE A 197 -6.19 9.67 -7.05
C PHE A 197 -5.37 10.31 -8.17
N THR A 198 -5.37 11.63 -8.24
CA THR A 198 -4.57 12.37 -9.23
C THR A 198 -3.09 12.15 -8.99
N VAL A 199 -2.41 11.58 -9.98
CA VAL A 199 -0.95 11.47 -10.06
C VAL A 199 -0.43 12.59 -10.95
N SER A 200 0.39 13.46 -10.40
CA SER A 200 0.90 14.65 -11.11
C SER A 200 2.25 14.42 -11.77
N SER A 201 3.08 13.59 -11.18
CA SER A 201 4.46 13.35 -11.62
C SER A 201 4.61 12.18 -12.59
N GLY A 202 3.85 11.10 -12.38
CA GLY A 202 3.80 9.98 -13.31
C GLY A 202 5.08 9.14 -13.34
N ASN A 203 5.61 8.75 -12.15
CA ASN A 203 6.84 7.96 -12.06
C ASN A 203 6.58 6.49 -12.32
N ALA A 204 7.36 5.87 -13.22
CA ALA A 204 7.42 4.43 -13.40
C ALA A 204 8.59 3.82 -12.62
N ASP A 205 8.56 2.50 -12.45
CA ASP A 205 9.68 1.72 -11.92
C ASP A 205 10.81 1.54 -12.96
N GLY A 206 11.86 0.84 -12.57
CA GLY A 206 13.03 0.60 -13.43
C GLY A 206 12.73 -0.21 -14.69
N ASN A 207 11.61 -0.94 -14.75
CA ASN A 207 11.14 -1.70 -15.91
C ASN A 207 10.16 -0.91 -16.78
N GLY A 208 9.87 0.34 -16.42
CA GLY A 208 8.92 1.22 -17.11
C GLY A 208 7.47 0.87 -16.82
N HIS A 209 7.20 0.16 -15.73
CA HIS A 209 5.85 -0.15 -15.26
C HIS A 209 5.46 0.73 -14.08
N GLY A 210 4.17 0.98 -13.98
CA GLY A 210 3.63 1.79 -12.90
C GLY A 210 3.43 3.25 -13.27
N ASN A 211 2.62 3.93 -12.44
CA ASN A 211 2.34 5.35 -12.55
C ASN A 211 2.15 5.90 -11.12
N PHE A 212 3.25 6.23 -10.46
CA PHE A 212 3.28 6.66 -9.08
C PHE A 212 3.43 8.18 -8.95
N GLU A 213 2.92 8.76 -7.86
CA GLU A 213 3.11 10.18 -7.58
C GLU A 213 4.57 10.50 -7.27
N TYR A 214 5.24 9.62 -6.50
CA TYR A 214 6.64 9.82 -6.12
C TYR A 214 7.56 8.81 -6.81
N ALA A 215 8.85 9.17 -6.87
CA ALA A 215 9.86 8.32 -7.48
C ALA A 215 9.97 6.97 -6.77
N VAL A 216 9.84 5.90 -7.52
CA VAL A 216 10.06 4.53 -7.04
C VAL A 216 11.54 4.37 -6.70
N PRO A 217 11.90 3.86 -5.51
CA PRO A 217 13.30 3.64 -5.17
C PRO A 217 13.99 2.70 -6.17
N SER A 218 15.26 2.95 -6.43
CA SER A 218 16.03 2.12 -7.36
C SER A 218 16.01 0.65 -6.94
N GLY A 219 15.66 -0.23 -7.88
CA GLY A 219 15.55 -1.67 -7.66
C GLY A 219 14.23 -2.13 -7.04
N TYR A 220 13.27 -1.21 -6.82
CA TYR A 220 11.90 -1.55 -6.44
C TYR A 220 10.98 -1.49 -7.65
N PHE A 221 9.92 -2.27 -7.62
CA PHE A 221 9.04 -2.47 -8.75
C PHE A 221 7.56 -2.36 -8.34
N ALA A 222 6.74 -1.95 -9.31
CA ALA A 222 5.29 -2.03 -9.20
C ALA A 222 4.85 -3.50 -9.03
N LEU A 223 3.90 -3.75 -8.12
CA LEU A 223 3.39 -5.10 -7.90
C LEU A 223 2.42 -5.48 -9.02
N CYS A 224 2.96 -6.03 -10.10
CA CYS A 224 2.22 -6.46 -11.28
C CYS A 224 2.76 -7.78 -11.86
N THR A 225 1.96 -8.43 -12.69
CA THR A 225 2.26 -9.78 -13.19
C THR A 225 3.52 -9.84 -14.05
N LYS A 226 3.89 -8.78 -14.77
CA LYS A 226 5.15 -8.74 -15.52
C LYS A 226 6.37 -8.70 -14.59
N ASN A 227 6.35 -7.79 -13.62
CA ASN A 227 7.44 -7.69 -12.67
C ASN A 227 7.58 -8.95 -11.80
N LEU A 228 6.46 -9.61 -11.44
CA LEU A 228 6.51 -10.90 -10.76
C LEU A 228 7.26 -11.96 -11.57
N GLY A 229 7.03 -12.02 -12.87
CA GLY A 229 7.75 -12.95 -13.76
C GLY A 229 9.25 -12.65 -13.89
N GLU A 230 9.65 -11.39 -13.71
CA GLU A 230 11.04 -10.94 -13.87
C GLU A 230 11.82 -10.92 -12.55
N GLN A 231 11.16 -10.65 -11.44
CA GLN A 231 11.78 -10.46 -10.12
C GLN A 231 11.61 -11.65 -9.17
N GLY A 232 10.97 -12.72 -9.62
CA GLY A 232 10.84 -13.95 -8.87
C GLY A 232 9.85 -13.83 -7.71
N GLY A 233 8.60 -13.65 -8.05
CA GLY A 233 7.51 -13.70 -7.07
C GLY A 233 7.24 -15.11 -6.56
#